data_6d798ed51d96994f953ffbe727c06082
#
_entry.id   6d798ed51d96994f953ffbe727c06082
#
_cell.length_a   1.000
_cell.length_b   1.000
_cell.length_c   1.000
_cell.angle_alpha   90.00
_cell.angle_beta   90.00
_cell.angle_gamma   90.00
#
_symmetry.space_group_name_H-M   'P 1'
#
loop_
_entity.id
_entity.type
_entity.pdbx_description
1 polymer ?
#
loop_
_entity_poly.entity_id
_entity_poly.type
_entity_poly.pdbx_seq_one_letter_code
_entity_poly.pdbx_strand_id
1 'polypeptide(L)'
;CIRADIEYIADEIIILKKGRIENTGTIRYLLKDINKCVWECLVPEKEVNRIEQVYTVSNRKYGEDGVVLRLISREKPFANAKQVDPVLEDLYLFYFREGE
;
A
#
# COMPACT_ATOMS: atom_id res chain seq x y z
N CYS A 1 -5.17 -10.78 18.69
CA CYS A 1 -4.60 -9.97 17.66
C CYS A 1 -5.31 -10.18 16.33
N ILE A 2 -5.27 -9.16 15.55
CA ILE A 2 -6.00 -9.15 14.29
C ILE A 2 -5.17 -9.80 13.21
N ARG A 3 -5.79 -10.65 12.45
CA ARG A 3 -5.13 -11.33 11.34
C ARG A 3 -5.70 -10.88 10.03
N ALA A 4 -4.81 -10.70 9.09
CA ALA A 4 -5.14 -10.38 7.73
C ALA A 4 -4.46 -11.40 6.84
N ASP A 5 -5.23 -12.08 6.03
CA ASP A 5 -4.72 -13.13 5.18
C ASP A 5 -5.09 -12.90 3.73
N ILE A 6 -4.16 -13.21 2.85
CA ILE A 6 -4.40 -13.23 1.41
C ILE A 6 -4.04 -14.60 0.92
N GLU A 7 -5.00 -15.27 0.32
CA GLU A 7 -4.80 -16.63 -0.17
C GLU A 7 -4.99 -16.69 -1.67
N TYR A 8 -4.18 -17.54 -2.31
CA TYR A 8 -4.28 -17.80 -3.73
C TYR A 8 -5.08 -19.08 -3.96
N ILE A 9 -6.07 -19.00 -4.86
CA ILE A 9 -6.82 -20.17 -5.31
C ILE A 9 -6.85 -20.07 -6.83
N ALA A 10 -5.99 -20.88 -7.48
CA ALA A 10 -5.80 -20.79 -8.93
C ALA A 10 -5.41 -19.36 -9.29
N ASP A 11 -6.20 -18.67 -10.10
CA ASP A 11 -5.89 -17.30 -10.51
C ASP A 11 -6.62 -16.26 -9.66
N GLU A 12 -7.22 -16.68 -8.54
CA GLU A 12 -7.99 -15.80 -7.70
C GLU A 12 -7.32 -15.60 -6.35
N ILE A 13 -7.64 -14.49 -5.72
CA ILE A 13 -7.15 -14.13 -4.40
C ILE A 13 -8.35 -13.88 -3.51
N ILE A 14 -8.29 -14.39 -2.29
CA ILE A 14 -9.30 -14.14 -1.28
C ILE A 14 -8.65 -13.31 -0.18
N ILE A 15 -9.23 -12.15 0.10
CA ILE A 15 -8.74 -11.29 1.18
C ILE A 15 -9.61 -11.52 2.40
N LEU A 16 -8.99 -11.98 3.46
CA LEU A 16 -9.68 -12.28 4.72
C LEU A 16 -9.33 -11.24 5.77
N LYS A 17 -10.34 -10.81 6.50
CA LYS A 17 -10.15 -9.88 7.60
C LYS A 17 -11.03 -10.32 8.75
N LYS A 18 -10.42 -10.64 9.89
CA LYS A 18 -11.13 -11.11 11.08
C LYS A 18 -12.02 -12.33 10.78
N GLY A 19 -11.50 -13.25 9.96
CA GLY A 19 -12.20 -14.46 9.62
C GLY A 19 -13.30 -14.31 8.58
N ARG A 20 -13.44 -13.14 8.00
CA ARG A 20 -14.44 -12.88 6.97
C ARG A 20 -13.79 -12.63 5.63
N ILE A 21 -14.48 -12.99 4.57
CA ILE A 21 -14.04 -12.65 3.23
C ILE A 21 -14.31 -11.18 3.00
N GLU A 22 -13.23 -10.39 2.88
CA GLU A 22 -13.34 -8.97 2.63
C GLU A 22 -13.52 -8.69 1.15
N ASN A 23 -12.79 -9.40 0.33
CA ASN A 23 -12.91 -9.28 -1.12
C ASN A 23 -12.31 -10.52 -1.78
N THR A 24 -12.69 -10.76 -3.03
CA THR A 24 -12.17 -11.89 -3.79
C THR A 24 -12.15 -11.53 -5.27
N GLY A 25 -11.23 -12.14 -6.02
CA GLY A 25 -11.11 -11.90 -7.44
C GLY A 25 -9.70 -12.15 -7.93
N THR A 26 -9.45 -11.83 -9.20
CA THR A 26 -8.10 -11.91 -9.75
C THR A 26 -7.29 -10.73 -9.21
N ILE A 27 -5.95 -10.85 -9.27
CA ILE A 27 -5.07 -9.77 -8.86
C ILE A 27 -5.43 -8.49 -9.61
N ARG A 28 -5.64 -8.59 -10.92
CA ARG A 28 -5.97 -7.42 -11.73
C ARG A 28 -7.26 -6.77 -11.28
N TYR A 29 -8.28 -7.55 -10.98
CA TYR A 29 -9.56 -7.03 -10.54
C TYR A 29 -9.43 -6.31 -9.20
N LEU A 30 -8.72 -6.95 -8.25
CA LEU A 30 -8.58 -6.38 -6.91
C LEU A 30 -7.72 -5.12 -6.90
N LEU A 31 -6.71 -5.05 -7.76
CA LEU A 31 -5.85 -3.88 -7.83
C LEU A 31 -6.55 -2.66 -8.43
N LYS A 32 -7.72 -2.83 -9.02
CA LYS A 32 -8.49 -1.69 -9.52
C LYS A 32 -8.84 -0.70 -8.42
N ASP A 33 -9.05 -1.20 -7.21
CA ASP A 33 -9.46 -0.35 -6.09
C ASP A 33 -8.38 0.64 -5.70
N ILE A 34 -7.12 0.29 -5.92
CA ILE A 34 -5.99 1.15 -5.56
C ILE A 34 -5.21 1.63 -6.78
N ASN A 35 -5.77 1.41 -7.97
CA ASN A 35 -5.14 1.92 -9.18
C ASN A 35 -5.09 3.45 -9.10
N LYS A 36 -3.91 4.00 -9.40
CA LYS A 36 -3.64 5.44 -9.31
C LYS A 36 -3.60 5.96 -7.87
N CYS A 37 -3.48 5.07 -6.89
CA CYS A 37 -3.38 5.47 -5.50
C CYS A 37 -2.01 5.18 -4.89
N VAL A 38 -1.08 4.62 -5.65
CA VAL A 38 0.24 4.25 -5.14
C VAL A 38 1.29 5.18 -5.72
N TRP A 39 2.12 5.74 -4.84
CA TRP A 39 3.08 6.77 -5.22
C TRP A 39 4.44 6.47 -4.64
N GLU A 40 5.50 6.89 -5.35
CA GLU A 40 6.86 6.87 -4.82
C GLU A 40 7.38 8.28 -4.75
N CYS A 41 8.03 8.60 -3.64
CA CYS A 41 8.61 9.92 -3.47
C CYS A 41 9.90 9.85 -2.66
N LEU A 42 10.86 10.69 -3.03
CA LEU A 42 12.12 10.81 -2.32
C LEU A 42 11.99 11.91 -1.28
N VAL A 43 12.23 11.57 -0.02
CA VAL A 43 12.11 12.53 1.08
C VAL A 43 13.35 12.46 1.97
N PRO A 44 13.64 13.53 2.72
CA PRO A 44 14.71 13.47 3.72
C PRO A 44 14.36 12.45 4.80
N GLU A 45 15.36 11.75 5.29
CA GLU A 45 15.13 10.73 6.31
C GLU A 45 14.42 11.28 7.54
N LYS A 46 14.71 12.51 7.92
CA LYS A 46 14.08 13.13 9.09
C LYS A 46 12.58 13.34 8.93
N GLU A 47 12.06 13.30 7.72
CA GLU A 47 10.64 13.50 7.45
C GLU A 47 9.84 12.20 7.47
N VAL A 48 10.51 11.06 7.49
CA VAL A 48 9.83 9.77 7.35
C VAL A 48 8.78 9.55 8.44
N ASN A 49 9.14 9.77 9.70
CA ASN A 49 8.19 9.55 10.78
C ASN A 49 6.94 10.41 10.67
N ARG A 50 7.11 11.65 10.29
CA ARG A 50 5.99 12.56 10.13
C ARG A 50 5.07 12.10 9.01
N ILE A 51 5.67 11.68 7.91
CA ILE A 51 4.89 11.22 6.75
C ILE A 51 4.14 9.95 7.09
N GLU A 52 4.74 9.05 7.86
CA GLU A 52 4.09 7.79 8.23
C GLU A 52 2.91 7.99 9.16
N GLN A 53 2.83 9.12 9.82
CA GLN A 53 1.68 9.45 10.66
C GLN A 53 0.48 9.93 9.83
N VAL A 54 0.73 10.39 8.63
CA VAL A 54 -0.32 10.95 7.76
C VAL A 54 -0.70 9.97 6.65
N TYR A 55 0.27 9.25 6.11
CA TYR A 55 0.05 8.36 4.98
C TYR A 55 0.38 6.91 5.33
N THR A 56 -0.25 5.99 4.63
CA THR A 56 0.10 4.57 4.73
C THR A 56 1.31 4.31 3.83
N VAL A 57 2.45 3.98 4.46
CA VAL A 57 3.69 3.72 3.74
C VAL A 57 3.87 2.22 3.59
N SER A 58 3.97 1.74 2.36
CA SER A 58 4.09 0.31 2.07
C SER A 58 5.54 -0.13 1.91
N ASN A 59 6.46 0.77 1.63
CA ASN A 59 7.86 0.41 1.48
C ASN A 59 8.75 1.62 1.73
N ARG A 60 9.96 1.35 2.20
CA ARG A 60 10.97 2.38 2.47
C ARG A 60 12.31 1.88 1.93
N LYS A 61 12.96 2.71 1.14
CA LYS A 61 14.27 2.35 0.60
C LYS A 61 15.25 3.47 0.95
N TYR A 62 16.16 3.17 1.85
CA TYR A 62 17.13 4.14 2.34
C TYR A 62 18.32 4.23 1.39
N GLY A 63 18.72 5.44 1.08
CA GLY A 63 19.84 5.70 0.19
C GLY A 63 20.61 6.94 0.61
N GLU A 64 21.61 7.29 -0.17
CA GLU A 64 22.47 8.43 0.15
C GLU A 64 21.72 9.77 0.04
N ASP A 65 20.78 9.86 -0.88
CA ASP A 65 20.07 11.12 -1.12
C ASP A 65 18.80 11.26 -0.30
N GLY A 66 18.49 10.28 0.54
CA GLY A 66 17.28 10.28 1.33
C GLY A 66 16.60 8.94 1.29
N VAL A 67 15.30 8.95 1.51
CA VAL A 67 14.50 7.74 1.57
C VAL A 67 13.45 7.78 0.49
N VAL A 68 13.36 6.72 -0.31
CA VAL A 68 12.28 6.57 -1.27
C VAL A 68 11.15 5.87 -0.56
N LEU A 69 10.04 6.56 -0.41
CA LEU A 69 8.85 6.02 0.22
C LEU A 69 7.84 5.62 -0.84
N ARG A 70 7.29 4.42 -0.66
CA ARG A 70 6.15 3.96 -1.45
C ARG A 70 4.94 4.06 -0.55
N LEU A 71 3.95 4.84 -0.97
CA LEU A 71 2.82 5.10 -0.11
C LEU A 71 1.51 5.08 -0.88
N ILE A 72 0.43 4.98 -0.14
CA ILE A 72 -0.91 4.89 -0.68
C ILE A 72 -1.64 6.18 -0.38
N SER A 73 -2.14 6.84 -1.42
CA SER A 73 -2.91 8.07 -1.28
C SER A 73 -3.80 8.25 -2.49
N ARG A 74 -5.03 8.68 -2.27
CA ARG A 74 -5.96 8.93 -3.37
C ARG A 74 -5.56 10.16 -4.16
N GLU A 75 -4.85 11.08 -3.54
CA GLU A 75 -4.40 12.29 -4.19
C GLU A 75 -2.88 12.34 -4.19
N LYS A 76 -2.31 13.13 -5.11
CA LYS A 76 -0.88 13.27 -5.19
C LYS A 76 -0.35 13.84 -3.86
N PRO A 77 0.48 13.09 -3.14
CA PRO A 77 0.86 13.50 -1.78
C PRO A 77 1.88 14.63 -1.73
N PHE A 78 2.77 14.68 -2.71
CA PHE A 78 3.84 15.68 -2.77
C PHE A 78 4.11 16.06 -4.21
N ALA A 79 4.70 17.25 -4.40
CA ALA A 79 4.99 17.74 -5.74
C ALA A 79 5.91 16.80 -6.52
N ASN A 80 6.82 16.13 -5.83
CA ASN A 80 7.78 15.22 -6.47
C ASN A 80 7.35 13.76 -6.48
N ALA A 81 6.11 13.48 -6.07
CA ALA A 81 5.62 12.11 -6.05
C ALA A 81 5.36 11.61 -7.47
N LYS A 82 5.73 10.35 -7.70
CA LYS A 82 5.48 9.69 -8.99
C LYS A 82 4.48 8.58 -8.78
N GLN A 83 3.47 8.54 -9.63
CA GLN A 83 2.48 7.48 -9.59
C GLN A 83 3.10 6.20 -10.13
N VAL A 84 2.88 5.09 -9.42
CA VAL A 84 3.40 3.79 -9.82
C VAL A 84 2.28 2.77 -9.81
N ASP A 85 2.52 1.66 -10.51
CA ASP A 85 1.53 0.59 -10.56
C ASP A 85 1.46 -0.13 -9.22
N PRO A 86 0.26 -0.40 -8.72
CA PRO A 86 0.12 -1.11 -7.45
C PRO A 86 0.54 -2.57 -7.57
N VAL A 87 1.01 -3.13 -6.44
CA VAL A 87 1.32 -4.55 -6.33
C VAL A 87 0.54 -5.13 -5.16
N LEU A 88 0.62 -6.46 -5.00
CA LEU A 88 -0.18 -7.14 -3.99
C LEU A 88 0.05 -6.62 -2.57
N GLU A 89 1.28 -6.27 -2.23
CA GLU A 89 1.57 -5.72 -0.91
C GLU A 89 0.83 -4.41 -0.66
N ASP A 90 0.72 -3.57 -1.70
CA ASP A 90 -0.03 -2.31 -1.57
C ASP A 90 -1.51 -2.60 -1.30
N LEU A 91 -2.04 -3.61 -1.96
CA LEU A 91 -3.43 -4.00 -1.78
C LEU A 91 -3.67 -4.46 -0.34
N TYR A 92 -2.77 -5.30 0.18
CA TYR A 92 -2.86 -5.76 1.55
C TYR A 92 -2.93 -4.58 2.52
N LEU A 93 -2.01 -3.63 2.38
CA LEU A 93 -1.96 -2.49 3.29
C LEU A 93 -3.13 -1.53 3.10
N PHE A 94 -3.66 -1.46 1.89
CA PHE A 94 -4.85 -0.64 1.63
C PHE A 94 -6.03 -1.11 2.47
N TYR A 95 -6.21 -2.43 2.59
CA TYR A 95 -7.31 -2.98 3.36
C TYR A 95 -7.08 -2.99 4.87
N PHE A 96 -5.82 -3.04 5.30
CA PHE A 96 -5.51 -3.23 6.73
C PHE A 96 -4.71 -2.10 7.35
N ARG A 97 -4.75 -0.94 6.76
CA ARG A 97 -3.92 0.20 7.16
C ARG A 97 -4.36 0.89 8.45
N GLU A 98 -5.55 0.62 8.92
CA GLU A 98 -6.12 1.35 10.04
C GLU A 98 -5.80 0.69 11.39
N GLY A 99 -4.71 -0.06 11.48
CA GLY A 99 -4.34 -0.69 12.73
C GLY A 99 -5.23 -1.87 13.10
N GLU A 100 -5.74 -2.50 12.13
CA GLU A 100 -6.63 -3.65 12.29
C GLU A 100 -5.95 -4.85 12.93
#